data_ee93b66954a7969c28657a005d5cd938
#
_entry.id   ee93b66954a7969c28657a005d5cd938
#
_cell.length_a   1.000
_cell.length_b   1.000
_cell.length_c   1.000
_cell.angle_alpha   90.00
_cell.angle_beta   90.00
_cell.angle_gamma   90.00
#
_symmetry.space_group_name_H-M   'P 1'
#
loop_
_entity.id
_entity.type
_entity.pdbx_description
1 polymer ?
#
loop_
_entity_poly.entity_id
_entity_poly.type
_entity_poly.pdbx_seq_one_letter_code
_entity_poly.pdbx_strand_id
1 'polypeptide(L)'
;MALKRGLPQRTMRHDAHYVEELTRRSGRSIGSMIPLGMIEANPDQPRTNLGNIEELANSVREKGVLEPILVRQVAPNKYQIISGERRFRAATIAGLDEIPAIELDVDDKEQLEIALIENIQRKDLTPFEEAEGFLVLQQKFNYTHEKISQVIGKSRTTITETLLINDIPDRIRLMCREAGIANKSVLVQVARAGNEAAMEDVVRAYAAGELDRDSLRKQ
;
A
#
# COMPACT_ATOMS: atom_id res chain seq x y z
N MET A 1 -2.65 -14.37 -48.59
CA MET A 1 -2.14 -14.81 -47.27
C MET A 1 -2.20 -13.63 -46.32
N ALA A 2 -3.16 -13.60 -45.41
CA ALA A 2 -3.36 -12.49 -44.47
C ALA A 2 -2.65 -12.80 -43.15
N LEU A 3 -1.73 -11.96 -42.74
CA LEU A 3 -1.00 -12.00 -41.46
C LEU A 3 -1.98 -11.71 -40.31
N LYS A 4 -2.26 -12.69 -39.47
CA LYS A 4 -2.97 -12.52 -38.21
C LYS A 4 -2.11 -11.64 -37.28
N ARG A 5 -2.56 -10.41 -37.03
CA ARG A 5 -2.04 -9.56 -35.93
C ARG A 5 -2.41 -10.22 -34.62
N GLY A 6 -1.39 -10.73 -33.90
CA GLY A 6 -1.54 -11.21 -32.53
C GLY A 6 -1.97 -10.06 -31.61
N LEU A 7 -2.94 -10.33 -30.73
CA LEU A 7 -3.32 -9.43 -29.64
C LEU A 7 -2.12 -9.21 -28.73
N PRO A 8 -1.89 -7.97 -28.22
CA PRO A 8 -0.83 -7.73 -27.27
C PRO A 8 -1.11 -8.53 -26.00
N GLN A 9 -0.15 -9.35 -25.61
CA GLN A 9 -0.17 -10.00 -24.29
C GLN A 9 -0.11 -8.90 -23.23
N ARG A 10 -1.25 -8.60 -22.63
CA ARG A 10 -1.34 -7.75 -21.45
C ARG A 10 -0.80 -8.55 -20.27
N THR A 11 0.50 -8.47 -20.03
CA THR A 11 1.11 -8.94 -18.80
C THR A 11 0.50 -8.11 -17.66
N MET A 12 -0.25 -8.76 -16.76
CA MET A 12 -0.61 -8.16 -15.48
C MET A 12 0.69 -7.97 -14.70
N ARG A 13 1.24 -6.78 -14.79
CA ARG A 13 2.32 -6.31 -13.93
C ARG A 13 1.66 -5.47 -12.86
N HIS A 14 1.90 -5.78 -11.57
CA HIS A 14 2.22 -4.75 -10.58
C HIS A 14 2.17 -5.17 -9.09
N ASP A 15 1.57 -6.30 -8.70
CA ASP A 15 1.51 -6.60 -7.26
C ASP A 15 2.54 -7.66 -6.80
N ALA A 16 3.14 -8.39 -7.73
CA ALA A 16 4.05 -9.50 -7.42
C ALA A 16 5.54 -9.11 -7.38
N HIS A 17 5.94 -7.98 -7.98
CA HIS A 17 7.34 -7.74 -8.33
C HIS A 17 8.27 -7.55 -7.13
N TYR A 18 7.84 -6.82 -6.07
CA TYR A 18 8.70 -6.58 -4.90
C TYR A 18 8.80 -7.82 -4.00
N VAL A 19 7.66 -8.45 -3.73
CA VAL A 19 7.62 -9.72 -2.98
C VAL A 19 8.34 -10.83 -3.73
N GLU A 20 8.19 -10.92 -5.07
CA GLU A 20 8.94 -11.87 -5.90
C GLU A 20 10.46 -11.61 -5.88
N GLU A 21 10.90 -10.34 -5.88
CA GLU A 21 12.32 -9.99 -5.78
C GLU A 21 12.88 -10.40 -4.41
N LEU A 22 12.15 -10.16 -3.33
CA LEU A 22 12.52 -10.60 -1.98
C LEU A 22 12.53 -12.13 -1.85
N THR A 23 11.54 -12.80 -2.41
CA THR A 23 11.45 -14.27 -2.43
C THR A 23 12.61 -14.89 -3.21
N ARG A 24 13.05 -14.27 -4.30
CA ARG A 24 14.24 -14.70 -5.07
C ARG A 24 15.53 -14.52 -4.26
N ARG A 25 15.66 -13.46 -3.47
CA ARG A 25 16.83 -13.22 -2.61
C ARG A 25 16.94 -14.24 -1.49
N SER A 26 15.81 -14.63 -0.89
CA SER A 26 15.79 -15.61 0.21
C SER A 26 16.06 -17.06 -0.23
N GLY A 27 16.12 -17.34 -1.54
CA GLY A 27 16.41 -18.69 -2.07
C GLY A 27 15.36 -19.76 -1.75
N ARG A 28 14.29 -19.43 -1.03
CA ARG A 28 13.18 -20.31 -0.63
C ARG A 28 11.88 -19.89 -1.31
N SER A 29 11.72 -20.33 -2.55
CA SER A 29 10.60 -19.94 -3.42
C SER A 29 9.34 -20.81 -3.29
N ILE A 30 9.28 -21.73 -2.34
CA ILE A 30 8.14 -22.63 -2.17
C ILE A 30 7.51 -22.33 -0.83
N GLY A 31 6.26 -21.83 -0.85
CA GLY A 31 5.46 -21.66 0.36
C GLY A 31 5.34 -23.01 1.10
N SER A 32 5.58 -23.00 2.41
CA SER A 32 5.38 -24.16 3.28
C SER A 32 4.08 -24.00 4.06
N MET A 33 3.46 -25.12 4.42
CA MET A 33 2.34 -25.12 5.36
C MET A 33 2.92 -24.93 6.76
N ILE A 34 2.48 -23.91 7.48
CA ILE A 34 2.91 -23.61 8.84
C ILE A 34 1.71 -23.73 9.78
N PRO A 35 1.81 -24.49 10.89
CA PRO A 35 0.76 -24.56 11.88
C PRO A 35 0.40 -23.18 12.45
N LEU A 36 -0.89 -22.86 12.51
CA LEU A 36 -1.37 -21.57 12.99
C LEU A 36 -0.89 -21.25 14.41
N GLY A 37 -0.76 -22.26 15.26
CA GLY A 37 -0.25 -22.11 16.62
C GLY A 37 1.23 -21.70 16.73
N MET A 38 1.98 -21.76 15.63
CA MET A 38 3.38 -21.30 15.56
C MET A 38 3.50 -19.86 15.05
N ILE A 39 2.39 -19.23 14.67
CA ILE A 39 2.38 -17.91 14.03
C ILE A 39 1.82 -16.88 15.02
N GLU A 40 2.56 -15.80 15.21
CA GLU A 40 2.18 -14.66 16.04
C GLU A 40 1.87 -13.44 15.17
N ALA A 41 0.80 -12.69 15.55
CA ALA A 41 0.49 -11.42 14.92
C ALA A 41 1.60 -10.39 15.19
N ASN A 42 1.82 -9.49 14.24
CA ASN A 42 2.75 -8.37 14.47
C ASN A 42 2.07 -7.30 15.35
N PRO A 43 2.60 -6.98 16.55
CA PRO A 43 2.03 -5.97 17.45
C PRO A 43 2.05 -4.56 16.84
N ASP A 44 2.98 -4.27 15.94
CA ASP A 44 3.16 -2.96 15.30
C ASP A 44 2.29 -2.80 14.01
N GLN A 45 1.38 -3.71 13.77
CA GLN A 45 0.49 -3.61 12.58
C GLN A 45 -0.51 -2.47 12.72
N PRO A 46 -0.48 -1.46 11.84
CA PRO A 46 -1.35 -0.28 11.94
C PRO A 46 -2.81 -0.56 11.59
N ARG A 47 -3.15 -1.79 11.17
CA ARG A 47 -4.49 -2.12 10.67
C ARG A 47 -5.45 -2.47 11.78
N THR A 48 -6.17 -1.47 12.30
CA THR A 48 -7.25 -1.63 13.29
C THR A 48 -8.57 -2.09 12.67
N ASN A 49 -8.81 -1.79 11.39
CA ASN A 49 -10.05 -2.18 10.71
C ASN A 49 -9.79 -3.33 9.72
N LEU A 50 -10.25 -4.52 10.09
CA LEU A 50 -10.10 -5.74 9.29
C LEU A 50 -11.21 -5.94 8.25
N GLY A 51 -12.20 -5.04 8.19
CA GLY A 51 -13.37 -5.17 7.33
C GLY A 51 -14.19 -6.43 7.64
N ASN A 52 -14.98 -6.92 6.68
CA ASN A 52 -15.77 -8.14 6.86
C ASN A 52 -14.86 -9.39 6.84
N ILE A 53 -14.42 -9.81 8.02
CA ILE A 53 -13.54 -10.98 8.21
C ILE A 53 -14.33 -12.30 8.10
N GLU A 54 -15.62 -12.29 8.42
CA GLU A 54 -16.45 -13.49 8.39
C GLU A 54 -16.69 -13.99 6.95
N GLU A 55 -16.90 -13.07 6.02
CA GLU A 55 -17.03 -13.41 4.60
C GLU A 55 -15.74 -14.05 4.06
N LEU A 56 -14.60 -13.49 4.44
CA LEU A 56 -13.30 -14.07 4.09
C LEU A 56 -13.10 -15.45 4.74
N ALA A 57 -13.49 -15.62 6.01
CA ALA A 57 -13.41 -16.91 6.70
C ALA A 57 -14.29 -17.98 6.03
N ASN A 58 -15.49 -17.62 5.56
CA ASN A 58 -16.34 -18.52 4.81
C ASN A 58 -15.68 -18.96 3.49
N SER A 59 -15.09 -18.02 2.75
CA SER A 59 -14.36 -18.35 1.53
C SER A 59 -13.14 -19.25 1.81
N VAL A 60 -12.41 -18.98 2.91
CA VAL A 60 -11.26 -19.78 3.34
C VAL A 60 -11.70 -21.20 3.75
N ARG A 61 -12.86 -21.36 4.38
CA ARG A 61 -13.42 -22.68 4.74
C ARG A 61 -13.75 -23.52 3.53
N GLU A 62 -14.22 -22.90 2.44
CA GLU A 62 -14.60 -23.59 1.20
C GLU A 62 -13.40 -23.90 0.31
N LYS A 63 -12.45 -22.96 0.18
CA LYS A 63 -11.39 -23.01 -0.85
C LYS A 63 -9.98 -23.09 -0.29
N GLY A 64 -9.82 -23.02 1.03
CA GLY A 64 -8.52 -22.83 1.66
C GLY A 64 -7.98 -21.42 1.45
N VAL A 65 -6.76 -21.19 1.90
CA VAL A 65 -6.02 -19.94 1.69
C VAL A 65 -5.28 -20.03 0.36
N LEU A 66 -5.74 -19.27 -0.64
CA LEU A 66 -5.22 -19.32 -2.01
C LEU A 66 -3.88 -18.58 -2.18
N GLU A 67 -3.68 -17.50 -1.42
CA GLU A 67 -2.43 -16.75 -1.44
C GLU A 67 -1.70 -16.93 -0.10
N PRO A 68 -0.41 -17.31 -0.11
CA PRO A 68 0.35 -17.47 1.12
C PRO A 68 0.49 -16.16 1.88
N ILE A 69 0.64 -16.26 3.20
CA ILE A 69 1.06 -15.13 4.04
C ILE A 69 2.58 -15.01 4.00
N LEU A 70 3.11 -13.82 4.34
CA LEU A 70 4.54 -13.60 4.51
C LEU A 70 4.86 -13.62 6.01
N VAL A 71 5.85 -14.41 6.39
CA VAL A 71 6.29 -14.55 7.78
C VAL A 71 7.81 -14.46 7.88
N ARG A 72 8.32 -14.14 9.06
CA ARG A 72 9.73 -14.33 9.42
C ARG A 72 9.83 -15.24 10.63
N GLN A 73 10.90 -15.97 10.73
CA GLN A 73 11.19 -16.75 11.93
C GLN A 73 11.79 -15.85 13.01
N VAL A 74 11.16 -15.81 14.19
CA VAL A 74 11.63 -15.01 15.34
C VAL A 74 12.28 -15.89 16.42
N ALA A 75 11.96 -17.18 16.43
CA ALA A 75 12.59 -18.19 17.29
C ALA A 75 12.35 -19.59 16.67
N PRO A 76 13.01 -20.65 17.15
CA PRO A 76 12.72 -22.02 16.69
C PRO A 76 11.22 -22.33 16.78
N ASN A 77 10.60 -22.67 15.65
CA ASN A 77 9.16 -22.95 15.53
C ASN A 77 8.23 -21.77 15.91
N LYS A 78 8.72 -20.55 15.86
CA LYS A 78 7.92 -19.33 16.06
C LYS A 78 8.10 -18.37 14.90
N TYR A 79 6.99 -17.96 14.34
CA TYR A 79 6.94 -17.09 13.18
C TYR A 79 6.13 -15.83 13.48
N GLN A 80 6.55 -14.70 12.94
CA GLN A 80 5.82 -13.43 13.03
C GLN A 80 5.32 -13.03 11.67
N ILE A 81 4.06 -12.59 11.59
CA ILE A 81 3.46 -12.12 10.33
C ILE A 81 4.12 -10.81 9.89
N ILE A 82 4.59 -10.79 8.64
CA ILE A 82 5.01 -9.58 7.94
C ILE A 82 3.81 -9.00 7.17
N SER A 83 3.11 -9.84 6.41
CA SER A 83 1.93 -9.48 5.63
C SER A 83 0.93 -10.64 5.55
N GLY A 84 -0.36 -10.32 5.50
CA GLY A 84 -1.44 -11.29 5.39
C GLY A 84 -2.25 -11.53 6.67
N GLU A 85 -2.25 -10.60 7.64
CA GLU A 85 -3.00 -10.68 8.91
C GLU A 85 -4.48 -11.07 8.71
N ARG A 86 -5.16 -10.52 7.70
CA ARG A 86 -6.56 -10.89 7.42
C ARG A 86 -6.72 -12.37 7.06
N ARG A 87 -5.79 -12.90 6.25
CA ARG A 87 -5.80 -14.31 5.82
C ARG A 87 -5.53 -15.22 7.01
N PHE A 88 -4.58 -14.86 7.87
CA PHE A 88 -4.28 -15.57 9.11
C PHE A 88 -5.50 -15.62 10.04
N ARG A 89 -6.15 -14.49 10.31
CA ARG A 89 -7.35 -14.46 11.16
C ARG A 89 -8.53 -15.19 10.55
N ALA A 90 -8.73 -15.07 9.23
CA ALA A 90 -9.77 -15.81 8.54
C ALA A 90 -9.53 -17.33 8.60
N ALA A 91 -8.29 -17.79 8.47
CA ALA A 91 -7.91 -19.20 8.61
C ALA A 91 -8.16 -19.71 10.05
N THR A 92 -7.86 -18.89 11.06
CA THR A 92 -8.16 -19.21 12.47
C THR A 92 -9.67 -19.34 12.71
N ILE A 93 -10.48 -18.40 12.22
CA ILE A 93 -11.94 -18.43 12.32
C ILE A 93 -12.53 -19.61 11.53
N ALA A 94 -11.92 -19.95 10.38
CA ALA A 94 -12.33 -21.09 9.56
C ALA A 94 -12.00 -22.43 10.21
N GLY A 95 -11.14 -22.47 11.25
CA GLY A 95 -10.74 -23.66 11.97
C GLY A 95 -9.70 -24.50 11.23
N LEU A 96 -8.83 -23.85 10.43
CA LEU A 96 -7.70 -24.55 9.80
C LEU A 96 -6.61 -24.83 10.84
N ASP A 97 -5.88 -25.92 10.66
CA ASP A 97 -4.73 -26.26 11.51
C ASP A 97 -3.45 -25.58 11.05
N GLU A 98 -3.32 -25.34 9.75
CA GLU A 98 -2.14 -24.77 9.11
C GLU A 98 -2.50 -23.82 7.97
N ILE A 99 -1.56 -22.95 7.57
CA ILE A 99 -1.74 -21.95 6.52
C ILE A 99 -0.52 -21.92 5.59
N PRO A 100 -0.71 -21.75 4.27
CA PRO A 100 0.42 -21.57 3.37
C PRO A 100 1.13 -20.25 3.69
N ALA A 101 2.43 -20.31 3.89
CA ALA A 101 3.27 -19.18 4.24
C ALA A 101 4.59 -19.21 3.47
N ILE A 102 5.12 -18.01 3.17
CA ILE A 102 6.47 -17.82 2.64
C ILE A 102 7.30 -17.22 3.76
N GLU A 103 8.36 -17.95 4.14
CA GLU A 103 9.33 -17.47 5.12
C GLU A 103 10.35 -16.55 4.43
N LEU A 104 10.51 -15.34 5.00
CA LEU A 104 11.52 -14.38 4.58
C LEU A 104 12.57 -14.25 5.68
N ASP A 105 13.84 -14.31 5.27
CA ASP A 105 14.98 -14.01 6.15
C ASP A 105 15.23 -12.50 6.08
N VAL A 106 14.57 -11.76 6.98
CA VAL A 106 14.60 -10.29 7.00
C VAL A 106 14.77 -9.78 8.43
N ASP A 107 15.49 -8.67 8.56
CA ASP A 107 15.62 -7.96 9.84
C ASP A 107 14.37 -7.10 10.15
N ASP A 108 14.36 -6.48 11.36
CA ASP A 108 13.24 -5.62 11.79
C ASP A 108 13.01 -4.42 10.86
N LYS A 109 14.09 -3.87 10.29
CA LYS A 109 14.02 -2.73 9.38
C LYS A 109 13.41 -3.14 8.04
N GLU A 110 13.86 -4.26 7.48
CA GLU A 110 13.34 -4.83 6.23
C GLU A 110 11.88 -5.26 6.40
N GLN A 111 11.52 -5.85 7.54
CA GLN A 111 10.14 -6.20 7.85
C GLN A 111 9.24 -4.96 7.82
N LEU A 112 9.65 -3.87 8.48
CA LEU A 112 8.90 -2.63 8.51
C LEU A 112 8.78 -2.00 7.10
N GLU A 113 9.83 -2.09 6.30
CA GLU A 113 9.85 -1.63 4.90
C GLU A 113 8.83 -2.39 4.05
N ILE A 114 8.81 -3.71 4.14
CA ILE A 114 7.86 -4.58 3.41
C ILE A 114 6.42 -4.24 3.81
N ALA A 115 6.15 -4.16 5.12
CA ALA A 115 4.82 -3.85 5.63
C ALA A 115 4.35 -2.46 5.17
N LEU A 116 5.24 -1.47 5.12
CA LEU A 116 4.94 -0.13 4.62
C LEU A 116 4.62 -0.13 3.13
N ILE A 117 5.42 -0.82 2.32
CA ILE A 117 5.22 -0.92 0.87
C ILE A 117 3.88 -1.62 0.57
N GLU A 118 3.57 -2.72 1.26
CA GLU A 118 2.28 -3.42 1.11
C GLU A 118 1.12 -2.48 1.45
N ASN A 119 1.23 -1.74 2.56
CA ASN A 119 0.20 -0.79 2.95
C ASN A 119 0.01 0.34 1.93
N ILE A 120 1.09 0.87 1.35
CA ILE A 120 1.02 1.91 0.31
C ILE A 120 0.38 1.39 -0.99
N GLN A 121 0.51 0.11 -1.31
CA GLN A 121 -0.07 -0.50 -2.50
C GLN A 121 -1.60 -0.73 -2.40
N ARG A 122 -2.20 -0.46 -1.24
CA ARG A 122 -3.66 -0.57 -1.07
C ARG A 122 -4.38 0.45 -1.95
N LYS A 123 -5.57 0.03 -2.44
CA LYS A 123 -6.41 0.86 -3.33
C LYS A 123 -7.28 1.89 -2.60
N ASP A 124 -7.42 1.76 -1.29
CA ASP A 124 -8.33 2.53 -0.44
C ASP A 124 -7.63 3.66 0.35
N LEU A 125 -6.34 3.93 0.05
CA LEU A 125 -5.62 5.03 0.67
C LEU A 125 -6.14 6.39 0.22
N THR A 126 -6.26 7.30 1.17
CA THR A 126 -6.42 8.72 0.87
C THR A 126 -5.12 9.29 0.27
N PRO A 127 -5.18 10.40 -0.49
CA PRO A 127 -3.98 11.05 -1.00
C PRO A 127 -3.00 11.49 0.09
N PHE A 128 -3.49 11.85 1.28
CA PHE A 128 -2.66 12.21 2.42
C PHE A 128 -1.92 10.99 2.98
N GLU A 129 -2.59 9.86 3.18
CA GLU A 129 -1.96 8.62 3.64
C GLU A 129 -0.92 8.11 2.64
N GLU A 130 -1.21 8.20 1.35
CA GLU A 130 -0.24 7.85 0.31
C GLU A 130 1.00 8.75 0.34
N ALA A 131 0.81 10.07 0.52
CA ALA A 131 1.90 11.03 0.62
C ALA A 131 2.76 10.79 1.85
N GLU A 132 2.16 10.52 3.01
CA GLU A 132 2.84 10.16 4.24
C GLU A 132 3.65 8.88 4.08
N GLY A 133 3.08 7.85 3.44
CA GLY A 133 3.79 6.61 3.15
C GLY A 133 5.04 6.83 2.30
N PHE A 134 4.96 7.66 1.25
CA PHE A 134 6.15 8.01 0.43
C PHE A 134 7.18 8.79 1.22
N LEU A 135 6.75 9.70 2.09
CA LEU A 135 7.64 10.47 2.94
C LEU A 135 8.41 9.56 3.92
N VAL A 136 7.76 8.57 4.51
CA VAL A 136 8.41 7.58 5.39
C VAL A 136 9.42 6.74 4.61
N LEU A 137 9.11 6.30 3.37
CA LEU A 137 10.07 5.60 2.52
C LEU A 137 11.31 6.47 2.23
N GLN A 138 11.11 7.75 1.98
CA GLN A 138 12.20 8.69 1.72
C GLN A 138 13.06 8.94 2.96
N GLN A 139 12.45 9.25 4.10
CA GLN A 139 13.15 9.68 5.31
C GLN A 139 13.76 8.53 6.10
N LYS A 140 13.01 7.42 6.27
CA LYS A 140 13.42 6.30 7.13
C LYS A 140 14.25 5.26 6.37
N PHE A 141 13.94 5.06 5.08
CA PHE A 141 14.59 4.04 4.25
C PHE A 141 15.52 4.62 3.18
N ASN A 142 15.67 5.95 3.12
CA ASN A 142 16.51 6.67 2.15
C ASN A 142 16.17 6.37 0.68
N TYR A 143 14.89 6.18 0.39
CA TYR A 143 14.45 5.97 -0.98
C TYR A 143 14.49 7.26 -1.80
N THR A 144 15.03 7.18 -3.00
CA THR A 144 14.88 8.24 -4.00
C THR A 144 13.48 8.17 -4.64
N HIS A 145 13.01 9.25 -5.25
CA HIS A 145 11.75 9.24 -6.01
C HIS A 145 11.73 8.18 -7.10
N GLU A 146 12.89 7.92 -7.72
CA GLU A 146 13.05 6.85 -8.72
C GLU A 146 12.83 5.47 -8.09
N LYS A 147 13.44 5.20 -6.92
CA LYS A 147 13.27 3.92 -6.23
C LYS A 147 11.84 3.71 -5.77
N ILE A 148 11.17 4.75 -5.24
CA ILE A 148 9.74 4.68 -4.87
C ILE A 148 8.89 4.38 -6.11
N SER A 149 9.17 5.06 -7.24
CA SER A 149 8.49 4.85 -8.53
C SER A 149 8.56 3.39 -8.98
N GLN A 150 9.74 2.78 -8.91
CA GLN A 150 9.98 1.38 -9.28
C GLN A 150 9.22 0.40 -8.38
N VAL A 151 9.30 0.60 -7.05
CA VAL A 151 8.70 -0.31 -6.06
C VAL A 151 7.19 -0.20 -6.03
N ILE A 152 6.65 1.02 -6.12
CA ILE A 152 5.20 1.27 -6.07
C ILE A 152 4.53 1.10 -7.44
N GLY A 153 5.30 1.12 -8.52
CA GLY A 153 4.78 1.00 -9.89
C GLY A 153 4.07 2.25 -10.42
N LYS A 154 4.39 3.44 -9.88
CA LYS A 154 3.86 4.73 -10.33
C LYS A 154 4.96 5.55 -11.02
N SER A 155 4.58 6.52 -11.86
CA SER A 155 5.57 7.38 -12.50
C SER A 155 6.33 8.23 -11.47
N ARG A 156 7.61 8.54 -11.74
CA ARG A 156 8.41 9.43 -10.90
C ARG A 156 7.74 10.79 -10.70
N THR A 157 7.09 11.32 -11.72
CA THR A 157 6.31 12.57 -11.64
C THR A 157 5.18 12.44 -10.63
N THR A 158 4.42 11.34 -10.66
CA THR A 158 3.35 11.07 -9.69
C THR A 158 3.89 11.01 -8.26
N ILE A 159 5.05 10.37 -8.04
CA ILE A 159 5.68 10.31 -6.71
C ILE A 159 6.05 11.72 -6.22
N THR A 160 6.72 12.50 -7.09
CA THR A 160 7.13 13.88 -6.75
C THR A 160 5.92 14.76 -6.41
N GLU A 161 4.86 14.69 -7.21
CA GLU A 161 3.62 15.46 -6.98
C GLU A 161 2.90 15.01 -5.70
N THR A 162 2.83 13.72 -5.44
CA THR A 162 2.20 13.22 -4.20
C THR A 162 2.96 13.67 -2.97
N LEU A 163 4.29 13.67 -3.00
CA LEU A 163 5.12 14.13 -1.89
C LEU A 163 4.86 15.60 -1.52
N LEU A 164 4.53 16.47 -2.50
CA LEU A 164 4.17 17.87 -2.22
C LEU A 164 2.96 18.01 -1.29
N ILE A 165 2.04 17.02 -1.26
CA ILE A 165 0.87 17.06 -0.39
C ILE A 165 1.28 17.09 1.10
N ASN A 166 2.48 16.60 1.43
CA ASN A 166 2.99 16.67 2.80
C ASN A 166 3.30 18.12 3.25
N ASP A 167 3.53 19.04 2.31
CA ASP A 167 3.81 20.45 2.60
C ASP A 167 2.54 21.24 2.98
N ILE A 168 1.35 20.63 2.87
CA ILE A 168 0.09 21.25 3.27
C ILE A 168 0.01 21.27 4.80
N PRO A 169 -0.08 22.45 5.45
CA PRO A 169 -0.21 22.59 6.90
C PRO A 169 -1.48 21.93 7.43
N ASP A 170 -1.47 21.48 8.68
CA ASP A 170 -2.59 20.75 9.30
C ASP A 170 -3.91 21.55 9.27
N ARG A 171 -3.84 22.88 9.46
CA ARG A 171 -5.00 23.76 9.35
C ARG A 171 -5.65 23.65 7.95
N ILE A 172 -4.84 23.71 6.90
CA ILE A 172 -5.32 23.62 5.52
C ILE A 172 -5.79 22.19 5.19
N ARG A 173 -5.11 21.15 5.73
CA ARG A 173 -5.59 19.75 5.61
C ARG A 173 -6.99 19.57 6.19
N LEU A 174 -7.26 20.20 7.34
CA LEU A 174 -8.61 20.19 7.94
C LEU A 174 -9.62 20.85 7.02
N MET A 175 -9.32 22.04 6.49
CA MET A 175 -10.20 22.73 5.52
C MET A 175 -10.46 21.89 4.26
N CYS A 176 -9.44 21.21 3.72
CA CYS A 176 -9.61 20.29 2.60
C CYS A 176 -10.59 19.16 2.91
N ARG A 177 -10.51 18.57 4.13
CA ARG A 177 -11.44 17.51 4.57
C ARG A 177 -12.87 18.04 4.70
N GLU A 178 -13.06 19.19 5.32
CA GLU A 178 -14.38 19.85 5.47
C GLU A 178 -15.00 20.21 4.12
N ALA A 179 -14.18 20.64 3.15
CA ALA A 179 -14.61 20.92 1.78
C ALA A 179 -14.79 19.65 0.92
N GLY A 180 -14.58 18.44 1.47
CA GLY A 180 -14.71 17.19 0.73
C GLY A 180 -13.66 16.99 -0.37
N ILE A 181 -12.50 17.66 -0.28
CA ILE A 181 -11.42 17.56 -1.28
C ILE A 181 -10.67 16.24 -1.08
N ALA A 182 -11.05 15.22 -1.86
CA ALA A 182 -10.40 13.92 -1.91
C ALA A 182 -9.59 13.71 -3.20
N ASN A 183 -9.61 14.68 -4.12
CA ASN A 183 -8.95 14.57 -5.41
C ASN A 183 -7.47 14.96 -5.31
N LYS A 184 -6.58 14.02 -5.65
CA LYS A 184 -5.12 14.23 -5.61
C LYS A 184 -4.66 15.44 -6.40
N SER A 185 -5.19 15.65 -7.62
CA SER A 185 -4.76 16.78 -8.46
C SER A 185 -5.10 18.14 -7.83
N VAL A 186 -6.22 18.23 -7.13
CA VAL A 186 -6.60 19.46 -6.40
C VAL A 186 -5.66 19.68 -5.21
N LEU A 187 -5.37 18.63 -4.42
CA LEU A 187 -4.43 18.72 -3.30
C LEU A 187 -3.02 19.12 -3.74
N VAL A 188 -2.56 18.62 -4.90
CA VAL A 188 -1.28 19.04 -5.48
C VAL A 188 -1.30 20.53 -5.85
N GLN A 189 -2.41 21.06 -6.36
CA GLN A 189 -2.53 22.51 -6.63
C GLN A 189 -2.56 23.34 -5.34
N VAL A 190 -3.26 22.87 -4.30
CA VAL A 190 -3.19 23.49 -2.97
C VAL A 190 -1.74 23.55 -2.49
N ALA A 191 -1.01 22.43 -2.54
CA ALA A 191 0.39 22.39 -2.12
C ALA A 191 1.30 23.34 -2.93
N ARG A 192 1.05 23.50 -4.23
CA ARG A 192 1.80 24.39 -5.13
C ARG A 192 1.53 25.87 -4.92
N ALA A 193 0.49 26.25 -4.20
CA ALA A 193 0.17 27.65 -3.96
C ALA A 193 1.23 28.40 -3.13
N GLY A 194 2.15 27.68 -2.50
CA GLY A 194 3.42 28.20 -1.94
C GLY A 194 3.32 28.79 -0.55
N ASN A 195 2.19 29.37 -0.13
CA ASN A 195 1.98 29.87 1.22
C ASN A 195 0.56 29.58 1.72
N GLU A 196 0.40 29.60 3.04
CA GLU A 196 -0.86 29.16 3.68
C GLU A 196 -2.09 29.98 3.25
N ALA A 197 -1.93 31.29 3.05
CA ALA A 197 -3.03 32.16 2.60
C ALA A 197 -3.50 31.79 1.18
N ALA A 198 -2.55 31.61 0.26
CA ALA A 198 -2.86 31.18 -1.11
C ALA A 198 -3.44 29.75 -1.15
N MET A 199 -2.97 28.83 -0.29
CA MET A 199 -3.57 27.50 -0.13
C MET A 199 -5.04 27.60 0.31
N GLU A 200 -5.33 28.45 1.30
CA GLU A 200 -6.69 28.71 1.78
C GLU A 200 -7.59 29.26 0.66
N ASP A 201 -7.11 30.20 -0.16
CA ASP A 201 -7.85 30.75 -1.28
C ASP A 201 -8.20 29.66 -2.32
N VAL A 202 -7.27 28.75 -2.64
CA VAL A 202 -7.52 27.61 -3.54
C VAL A 202 -8.60 26.68 -2.96
N VAL A 203 -8.54 26.38 -1.66
CA VAL A 203 -9.56 25.53 -1.00
C VAL A 203 -10.93 26.18 -1.03
N ARG A 204 -11.02 27.48 -0.74
CA ARG A 204 -12.28 28.23 -0.78
C ARG A 204 -12.87 28.32 -2.20
N ALA A 205 -12.07 28.62 -3.20
CA ALA A 205 -12.50 28.68 -4.60
C ALA A 205 -13.02 27.31 -5.08
N TYR A 206 -12.37 26.21 -4.66
CA TYR A 206 -12.87 24.87 -4.96
C TYR A 206 -14.20 24.58 -4.26
N ALA A 207 -14.35 24.94 -2.98
CA ALA A 207 -15.57 24.76 -2.21
C ALA A 207 -16.75 25.59 -2.77
N ALA A 208 -16.46 26.77 -3.35
CA ALA A 208 -17.43 27.63 -4.04
C ALA A 208 -17.84 27.12 -5.44
N GLY A 209 -17.16 26.08 -5.95
CA GLY A 209 -17.39 25.56 -7.31
C GLY A 209 -16.78 26.44 -8.43
N GLU A 210 -15.93 27.40 -8.07
CA GLU A 210 -15.27 28.31 -9.00
C GLU A 210 -14.07 27.66 -9.72
N LEU A 211 -13.52 26.60 -9.12
CA LEU A 211 -12.41 25.80 -9.67
C LEU A 211 -12.92 24.44 -10.12
N ASP A 212 -13.13 24.28 -11.41
CA ASP A 212 -13.41 22.99 -12.03
C ASP A 212 -12.11 22.22 -12.34
N ARG A 213 -12.22 20.88 -12.47
CA ARG A 213 -11.11 19.97 -12.86
C ARG A 213 -10.37 20.41 -14.12
N ASP A 214 -11.08 21.01 -15.08
CA ASP A 214 -10.53 21.38 -16.37
C ASP A 214 -9.80 22.74 -16.34
N SER A 215 -10.17 23.64 -15.44
CA SER A 215 -9.47 24.91 -15.20
C SER A 215 -8.13 24.71 -14.49
N LEU A 216 -8.02 23.70 -13.61
CA LEU A 216 -6.79 23.35 -12.89
C LEU A 216 -5.73 22.65 -13.76
N ARG A 217 -6.10 22.12 -14.93
CA ARG A 217 -5.17 21.49 -15.88
C ARG A 217 -4.50 22.46 -16.85
N LYS A 218 -4.96 23.71 -16.90
CA LYS A 218 -4.51 24.72 -17.88
C LYS A 218 -3.52 25.74 -17.32
N GLN A 219 -3.16 25.65 -16.03
CA GLN A 219 -2.09 26.39 -15.38
C GLN A 219 -0.87 25.47 -15.12
#